data_5b6aeee36672bc4fada8ea1f12778feb
#
_entry.id   5b6aeee36672bc4fada8ea1f12778feb
#
_cell.length_a   1.000
_cell.length_b   1.000
_cell.length_c   1.000
_cell.angle_alpha   90.00
_cell.angle_beta   90.00
_cell.angle_gamma   90.00
#
_symmetry.space_group_name_H-M   'P 1'
#
loop_
_entity.id
_entity.type
_entity.pdbx_description
1 polymer ?
#
loop_
_entity_poly.entity_id
_entity_poly.type
_entity_poly.pdbx_seq_one_letter_code
_entity_poly.pdbx_strand_id
1 'polypeptide(L)'
;EAAGATALMIAANSMHKVAEDVAAAISIPLLHIVDETGEKMKADGIKAAAVIGTRNVMTEAWFRQRLVRHGLTLAPYDMSRADEIDRIIYEELMQGKASESSRRTMKTFITDIAKQDIQAIVLACTELVMLVDPDANLLPIYDTTRIHVAAGVDWILGAD
;
A
#
# COMPACT_ATOMS: atom_id res chain seq x y z
N GLU A 1 -9.72 -23.17 1.77
CA GLU A 1 -10.49 -23.98 0.81
C GLU A 1 -11.26 -25.06 1.54
N ALA A 2 -10.62 -25.95 2.30
CA ALA A 2 -11.30 -27.06 3.00
C ALA A 2 -12.46 -26.59 3.92
N ALA A 3 -12.45 -25.37 4.39
CA ALA A 3 -13.50 -24.75 5.17
C ALA A 3 -14.57 -24.04 4.32
N GLY A 4 -14.52 -24.15 2.98
CA GLY A 4 -15.50 -23.54 2.07
C GLY A 4 -15.17 -22.10 1.65
N ALA A 5 -13.94 -21.63 1.84
CA ALA A 5 -13.53 -20.34 1.30
C ALA A 5 -13.50 -20.36 -0.24
N THR A 6 -13.98 -19.28 -0.87
CA THR A 6 -14.02 -19.12 -2.34
C THR A 6 -12.98 -18.15 -2.87
N ALA A 7 -12.34 -17.37 -2.00
CA ALA A 7 -11.19 -16.52 -2.27
C ALA A 7 -10.33 -16.38 -1.03
N LEU A 8 -9.10 -15.93 -1.19
CA LEU A 8 -8.15 -15.66 -0.12
C LEU A 8 -7.68 -14.21 -0.19
N MET A 9 -7.50 -13.58 0.97
CA MET A 9 -6.88 -12.27 1.13
C MET A 9 -5.77 -12.35 2.19
N ILE A 10 -4.62 -11.75 1.93
CA ILE A 10 -3.56 -11.60 2.92
C ILE A 10 -3.70 -10.21 3.56
N ALA A 11 -4.09 -10.16 4.84
CA ALA A 11 -4.39 -8.91 5.54
C ALA A 11 -3.14 -8.11 5.98
N ALA A 12 -2.10 -8.07 5.16
CA ALA A 12 -0.87 -7.31 5.42
C ALA A 12 -0.11 -7.05 4.13
N ASN A 13 0.33 -5.82 3.89
CA ASN A 13 1.11 -5.48 2.70
C ASN A 13 2.41 -6.30 2.60
N SER A 14 3.24 -6.30 3.64
CA SER A 14 4.55 -6.96 3.66
C SER A 14 4.47 -8.48 3.45
N MET A 15 3.41 -9.13 3.91
CA MET A 15 3.23 -10.58 3.75
C MET A 15 2.91 -11.00 2.31
N HIS A 16 2.52 -10.06 1.44
CA HIS A 16 2.38 -10.36 0.01
C HIS A 16 3.71 -10.70 -0.68
N LYS A 17 4.84 -10.59 0.02
CA LYS A 17 6.14 -11.09 -0.45
C LYS A 17 6.09 -12.59 -0.78
N VAL A 18 5.27 -13.37 -0.09
CA VAL A 18 5.08 -14.81 -0.32
C VAL A 18 3.78 -15.14 -1.07
N ALA A 19 3.14 -14.15 -1.68
CA ALA A 19 1.84 -14.32 -2.34
C ALA A 19 1.88 -15.34 -3.50
N GLU A 20 2.99 -15.43 -4.23
CA GLU A 20 3.14 -16.40 -5.32
C GLU A 20 3.19 -17.85 -4.79
N ASP A 21 3.90 -18.07 -3.69
CA ASP A 21 3.95 -19.40 -3.03
C ASP A 21 2.57 -19.77 -2.47
N VAL A 22 1.87 -18.81 -1.87
CA VAL A 22 0.50 -19.00 -1.37
C VAL A 22 -0.45 -19.34 -2.52
N ALA A 23 -0.41 -18.57 -3.60
CA ALA A 23 -1.26 -18.81 -4.77
C ALA A 23 -0.99 -20.16 -5.43
N ALA A 24 0.28 -20.63 -5.42
CA ALA A 24 0.64 -21.95 -5.94
C ALA A 24 0.11 -23.11 -5.06
N ALA A 25 -0.19 -22.86 -3.80
CA ALA A 25 -0.67 -23.86 -2.84
C ALA A 25 -2.20 -23.98 -2.74
N ILE A 26 -2.94 -23.10 -3.45
CA ILE A 26 -4.40 -23.05 -3.41
C ILE A 26 -4.99 -23.07 -4.84
N SER A 27 -6.25 -23.45 -4.98
CA SER A 27 -6.99 -23.41 -6.25
C SER A 27 -8.04 -22.29 -6.32
N ILE A 28 -8.29 -21.63 -5.19
CA ILE A 28 -9.13 -20.43 -5.14
C ILE A 28 -8.29 -19.16 -5.44
N PRO A 29 -8.89 -18.09 -5.98
CA PRO A 29 -8.16 -16.86 -6.26
C PRO A 29 -7.62 -16.20 -5.00
N LEU A 30 -6.42 -15.65 -5.11
CA LEU A 30 -5.84 -14.72 -4.15
C LEU A 30 -6.11 -13.29 -4.63
N LEU A 31 -6.95 -12.54 -3.90
CA LEU A 31 -7.13 -11.11 -4.14
C LEU A 31 -5.87 -10.40 -3.64
N HIS A 32 -5.06 -9.92 -4.57
CA HIS A 32 -3.73 -9.42 -4.23
C HIS A 32 -3.75 -7.89 -4.01
N ILE A 33 -3.41 -7.43 -2.81
CA ILE A 33 -3.51 -6.01 -2.40
C ILE A 33 -2.86 -5.02 -3.38
N VAL A 34 -1.74 -5.41 -4.00
CA VAL A 34 -1.02 -4.57 -4.97
C VAL A 34 -1.76 -4.51 -6.29
N ASP A 35 -2.37 -5.61 -6.72
CA ASP A 35 -3.12 -5.65 -7.98
C ASP A 35 -4.40 -4.80 -7.87
N GLU A 36 -5.15 -4.97 -6.78
CA GLU A 36 -6.35 -4.16 -6.52
C GLU A 36 -6.00 -2.66 -6.48
N THR A 37 -4.88 -2.32 -5.83
CA THR A 37 -4.40 -0.94 -5.79
C THR A 37 -4.00 -0.44 -7.18
N GLY A 38 -3.26 -1.25 -7.93
CA GLY A 38 -2.81 -0.92 -9.29
C GLY A 38 -3.97 -0.72 -10.28
N GLU A 39 -4.97 -1.61 -10.24
CA GLU A 39 -6.17 -1.49 -11.09
C GLU A 39 -6.99 -0.24 -10.73
N LYS A 40 -7.18 0.05 -9.44
CA LYS A 40 -7.84 1.27 -8.99
C LYS A 40 -7.11 2.52 -9.49
N MET A 41 -5.79 2.57 -9.33
CA MET A 41 -4.98 3.70 -9.80
C MET A 41 -5.03 3.88 -11.31
N LYS A 42 -4.99 2.77 -12.05
CA LYS A 42 -5.12 2.75 -13.50
C LYS A 42 -6.49 3.25 -13.95
N ALA A 43 -7.57 2.82 -13.30
CA ALA A 43 -8.93 3.28 -13.57
C ALA A 43 -9.08 4.79 -13.33
N ASP A 44 -8.40 5.33 -12.32
CA ASP A 44 -8.37 6.76 -12.00
C ASP A 44 -7.42 7.57 -12.91
N GLY A 45 -6.71 6.92 -13.84
CA GLY A 45 -5.80 7.57 -14.79
C GLY A 45 -4.46 7.99 -14.20
N ILE A 46 -4.09 7.48 -13.00
CA ILE A 46 -2.79 7.75 -12.37
C ILE A 46 -1.68 7.01 -13.13
N LYS A 47 -0.58 7.72 -13.38
CA LYS A 47 0.58 7.18 -14.09
C LYS A 47 1.87 7.24 -13.29
N ALA A 48 1.95 8.12 -12.29
CA ALA A 48 3.15 8.29 -11.47
C ALA A 48 2.79 8.35 -9.99
N ALA A 49 3.44 7.52 -9.16
CA ALA A 49 3.16 7.41 -7.74
C ALA A 49 4.42 7.26 -6.89
N ALA A 50 4.30 7.64 -5.62
CA ALA A 50 5.26 7.28 -4.58
C ALA A 50 4.66 6.23 -3.64
N VAL A 51 5.48 5.31 -3.16
CA VAL A 51 5.08 4.27 -2.20
C VAL A 51 5.63 4.64 -0.83
N ILE A 52 4.76 4.65 0.17
CA ILE A 52 5.10 4.85 1.58
C ILE A 52 4.62 3.63 2.37
N GLY A 53 5.51 2.99 3.10
CA GLY A 53 5.22 1.77 3.86
C GLY A 53 6.41 1.34 4.71
N THR A 54 6.43 0.08 5.11
CA THR A 54 7.62 -0.51 5.73
C THR A 54 8.79 -0.50 4.75
N ARG A 55 10.01 -0.54 5.28
CA ARG A 55 11.23 -0.51 4.47
C ARG A 55 11.19 -1.53 3.33
N ASN A 56 10.82 -2.77 3.63
CA ASN A 56 10.74 -3.84 2.63
C ASN A 56 9.78 -3.50 1.48
N VAL A 57 8.61 -2.96 1.79
CA VAL A 57 7.61 -2.56 0.80
C VAL A 57 8.11 -1.40 -0.06
N MET A 58 8.82 -0.43 0.54
CA MET A 58 9.35 0.73 -0.17
C MET A 58 10.53 0.38 -1.08
N THR A 59 11.40 -0.57 -0.67
CA THR A 59 12.71 -0.77 -1.30
C THR A 59 12.84 -2.06 -2.10
N GLU A 60 12.10 -3.11 -1.75
CA GLU A 60 12.20 -4.40 -2.43
C GLU A 60 11.45 -4.42 -3.76
N ALA A 61 11.96 -5.18 -4.70
CA ALA A 61 11.47 -5.23 -6.06
C ALA A 61 10.06 -5.82 -6.19
N TRP A 62 9.70 -6.81 -5.37
CA TRP A 62 8.45 -7.57 -5.49
C TRP A 62 7.20 -6.69 -5.42
N PHE A 63 7.13 -5.71 -4.51
CA PHE A 63 5.99 -4.80 -4.38
C PHE A 63 6.00 -3.78 -5.52
N ARG A 64 7.15 -3.15 -5.74
CA ARG A 64 7.32 -2.08 -6.72
C ARG A 64 7.10 -2.56 -8.15
N GLN A 65 7.70 -3.68 -8.54
CA GLN A 65 7.53 -4.24 -9.88
C GLN A 65 6.09 -4.66 -10.17
N ARG A 66 5.36 -5.12 -9.14
CA ARG A 66 3.95 -5.47 -9.31
C ARG A 66 3.10 -4.24 -9.62
N LEU A 67 3.28 -3.12 -8.95
CA LEU A 67 2.63 -1.85 -9.31
C LEU A 67 3.03 -1.38 -10.73
N VAL A 68 4.30 -1.51 -11.10
CA VAL A 68 4.77 -1.16 -12.44
C VAL A 68 4.08 -1.97 -13.54
N ARG A 69 3.72 -3.24 -13.30
CA ARG A 69 2.94 -4.07 -14.25
C ARG A 69 1.56 -3.47 -14.57
N HIS A 70 1.00 -2.65 -13.68
CA HIS A 70 -0.25 -1.91 -13.91
C HIS A 70 -0.04 -0.59 -14.68
N GLY A 71 1.17 -0.34 -15.20
CA GLY A 71 1.49 0.84 -16.00
C GLY A 71 1.91 2.07 -15.18
N LEU A 72 2.22 1.90 -13.89
CA LEU A 72 2.66 2.97 -13.01
C LEU A 72 4.17 3.18 -13.10
N THR A 73 4.58 4.44 -13.16
CA THR A 73 5.95 4.86 -12.86
C THR A 73 6.06 5.17 -11.37
N LEU A 74 7.07 4.63 -10.70
CA LEU A 74 7.25 4.85 -9.27
C LEU A 74 8.43 5.78 -8.99
N ALA A 75 8.21 6.76 -8.12
CA ALA A 75 9.27 7.61 -7.59
C ALA A 75 10.41 6.75 -7.02
N PRO A 76 11.67 7.17 -7.19
CA PRO A 76 12.77 6.54 -6.48
C PRO A 76 12.54 6.66 -4.97
N TYR A 77 12.99 5.66 -4.21
CA TYR A 77 12.96 5.72 -2.75
C TYR A 77 14.26 6.34 -2.21
N ASP A 78 14.12 7.06 -1.10
CA ASP A 78 15.26 7.52 -0.30
C ASP A 78 15.43 6.57 0.88
N MET A 79 16.61 5.96 1.01
CA MET A 79 16.91 4.99 2.06
C MET A 79 16.79 5.58 3.46
N SER A 80 17.25 6.83 3.66
CA SER A 80 17.18 7.48 4.96
C SER A 80 15.72 7.73 5.39
N ARG A 81 14.86 8.10 4.44
CA ARG A 81 13.42 8.25 4.67
C ARG A 81 12.73 6.92 4.88
N ALA A 82 13.12 5.89 4.13
CA ALA A 82 12.59 4.55 4.34
C ALA A 82 12.89 4.02 5.74
N ASP A 83 14.12 4.19 6.22
CA ASP A 83 14.53 3.78 7.56
C ASP A 83 13.81 4.60 8.65
N GLU A 84 13.62 5.91 8.47
CA GLU A 84 12.89 6.76 9.41
C GLU A 84 11.41 6.35 9.51
N ILE A 85 10.76 6.10 8.38
CA ILE A 85 9.36 5.69 8.33
C ILE A 85 9.19 4.29 8.93
N ASP A 86 10.08 3.37 8.61
CA ASP A 86 10.08 2.01 9.15
C ASP A 86 10.18 2.03 10.68
N ARG A 87 11.09 2.84 11.23
CA ARG A 87 11.22 3.06 12.67
C ARG A 87 9.90 3.60 13.28
N ILE A 88 9.29 4.61 12.67
CA ILE A 88 8.01 5.17 13.14
C ILE A 88 6.93 4.07 13.14
N ILE A 89 6.83 3.27 12.08
CA ILE A 89 5.85 2.19 11.99
C ILE A 89 6.05 1.20 13.14
N TYR A 90 7.27 0.67 13.32
CA TYR A 90 7.53 -0.40 14.29
C TYR A 90 7.58 0.09 15.74
N GLU A 91 8.16 1.27 16.01
CA GLU A 91 8.36 1.75 17.37
C GLU A 91 7.18 2.58 17.93
N GLU A 92 6.36 3.14 17.03
CA GLU A 92 5.24 3.99 17.44
C GLU A 92 3.88 3.40 17.00
N LEU A 93 3.63 3.30 15.69
CA LEU A 93 2.29 2.98 15.18
C LEU A 93 1.84 1.58 15.55
N MET A 94 2.70 0.58 15.45
CA MET A 94 2.40 -0.80 15.89
C MET A 94 2.20 -0.92 17.40
N GLN A 95 2.56 0.11 18.18
CA GLN A 95 2.28 0.23 19.60
C GLN A 95 1.01 1.06 19.88
N GLY A 96 0.25 1.41 18.84
CA GLY A 96 -0.94 2.26 18.95
C GLY A 96 -0.62 3.72 19.26
N LYS A 97 0.61 4.18 19.03
CA LYS A 97 1.06 5.55 19.29
C LYS A 97 1.22 6.31 17.98
N ALA A 98 0.70 7.53 17.93
CA ALA A 98 0.86 8.43 16.80
C ALA A 98 1.31 9.80 17.34
N SER A 99 2.63 9.98 17.46
CA SER A 99 3.20 11.20 18.03
C SER A 99 3.04 12.40 17.09
N GLU A 100 3.01 13.60 17.66
CA GLU A 100 2.93 14.84 16.88
C GLU A 100 4.20 15.05 16.02
N SER A 101 5.36 14.59 16.51
CA SER A 101 6.61 14.61 15.76
C SER A 101 6.52 13.73 14.51
N SER A 102 6.00 12.51 14.65
CA SER A 102 5.83 11.58 13.51
C SER A 102 4.79 12.07 12.50
N ARG A 103 3.73 12.75 12.96
CA ARG A 103 2.78 13.44 12.06
C ARG A 103 3.47 14.53 11.24
N ARG A 104 4.33 15.34 11.85
CA ARG A 104 5.10 16.39 11.15
C ARG A 104 6.09 15.78 10.17
N THR A 105 6.82 14.73 10.56
CA THR A 105 7.74 14.00 9.68
C THR A 105 6.99 13.50 8.44
N MET A 106 5.87 12.82 8.62
CA MET A 106 5.07 12.29 7.52
C MET A 106 4.53 13.40 6.62
N LYS A 107 4.00 14.48 7.20
CA LYS A 107 3.51 15.65 6.44
C LYS A 107 4.62 16.28 5.61
N THR A 108 5.82 16.43 6.18
CA THR A 108 6.99 16.96 5.46
C THR A 108 7.35 16.04 4.31
N PHE A 109 7.40 14.73 4.54
CA PHE A 109 7.73 13.76 3.50
C PHE A 109 6.73 13.79 2.34
N ILE A 110 5.44 13.79 2.64
CA ILE A 110 4.37 13.92 1.61
C ILE A 110 4.52 15.24 0.83
N THR A 111 4.80 16.34 1.53
CA THR A 111 5.02 17.65 0.90
C THR A 111 6.23 17.66 -0.02
N ASP A 112 7.31 16.97 0.35
CA ASP A 112 8.52 16.87 -0.48
C ASP A 112 8.28 15.98 -1.72
N ILE A 113 7.50 14.91 -1.58
CA ILE A 113 7.03 14.08 -2.71
C ILE A 113 6.18 14.94 -3.67
N ALA A 114 5.27 15.75 -3.14
CA ALA A 114 4.38 16.59 -3.96
C ALA A 114 5.09 17.67 -4.79
N LYS A 115 6.36 17.96 -4.49
CA LYS A 115 7.21 18.85 -5.31
C LYS A 115 7.82 18.13 -6.53
N GLN A 116 7.70 16.82 -6.61
CA GLN A 116 8.18 16.00 -7.71
C GLN A 116 7.06 15.80 -8.74
N ASP A 117 7.38 15.22 -9.89
CA ASP A 117 6.38 14.86 -10.90
C ASP A 117 5.65 13.55 -10.52
N ILE A 118 4.94 13.62 -9.40
CA ILE A 118 4.18 12.51 -8.79
C ILE A 118 2.72 12.92 -8.67
N GLN A 119 1.83 12.03 -9.06
CA GLN A 119 0.38 12.27 -9.10
C GLN A 119 -0.37 11.72 -7.89
N ALA A 120 0.20 10.74 -7.19
CA ALA A 120 -0.46 10.04 -6.09
C ALA A 120 0.53 9.41 -5.12
N ILE A 121 0.05 9.10 -3.92
CA ILE A 121 0.79 8.36 -2.89
C ILE A 121 0.06 7.06 -2.59
N VAL A 122 0.79 5.95 -2.58
CA VAL A 122 0.33 4.64 -2.13
C VAL A 122 0.74 4.47 -0.67
N LEU A 123 -0.24 4.40 0.25
CA LEU A 123 0.00 4.00 1.64
C LEU A 123 -0.02 2.47 1.73
N ALA A 124 1.15 1.89 1.82
CA ALA A 124 1.36 0.45 1.81
C ALA A 124 1.73 -0.10 3.20
N CYS A 125 1.05 0.39 4.22
CA CYS A 125 1.10 -0.10 5.60
C CYS A 125 -0.22 0.27 6.30
N THR A 126 -0.83 -0.69 6.97
CA THR A 126 -2.14 -0.57 7.62
C THR A 126 -2.19 0.52 8.69
N GLU A 127 -1.08 0.81 9.34
CA GLU A 127 -0.98 1.75 10.45
C GLU A 127 -0.79 3.21 10.00
N LEU A 128 -0.37 3.45 8.76
CA LEU A 128 -0.05 4.81 8.30
C LEU A 128 -1.25 5.77 8.31
N VAL A 129 -2.48 5.26 8.24
CA VAL A 129 -3.70 6.06 8.41
C VAL A 129 -3.83 6.72 9.78
N MET A 130 -3.05 6.28 10.77
CA MET A 130 -2.96 6.96 12.08
C MET A 130 -2.22 8.32 11.98
N LEU A 131 -1.38 8.51 10.96
CA LEU A 131 -0.60 9.73 10.72
C LEU A 131 -1.11 10.53 9.52
N VAL A 132 -1.67 9.85 8.53
CA VAL A 132 -2.07 10.43 7.25
C VAL A 132 -3.59 10.33 7.11
N ASP A 133 -4.24 11.47 6.99
CA ASP A 133 -5.65 11.52 6.61
C ASP A 133 -5.75 11.41 5.09
N PRO A 134 -6.32 10.33 4.53
CA PRO A 134 -6.41 10.15 3.08
C PRO A 134 -7.18 11.26 2.37
N ASP A 135 -8.11 11.92 3.06
CA ASP A 135 -8.99 12.93 2.49
C ASP A 135 -8.44 14.37 2.62
N ALA A 136 -7.31 14.57 3.31
CA ALA A 136 -6.74 15.88 3.63
C ALA A 136 -5.26 16.03 3.23
N ASN A 137 -4.91 15.64 1.99
CA ASN A 137 -3.54 15.73 1.48
C ASN A 137 -3.44 16.46 0.14
N LEU A 138 -2.23 16.95 -0.19
CA LEU A 138 -1.94 17.65 -1.44
C LEU A 138 -2.06 16.73 -2.67
N LEU A 139 -1.74 15.46 -2.50
CA LEU A 139 -1.85 14.43 -3.53
C LEU A 139 -2.92 13.42 -3.12
N PRO A 140 -3.62 12.81 -4.07
CA PRO A 140 -4.48 11.66 -3.82
C PRO A 140 -3.74 10.56 -3.06
N ILE A 141 -4.38 10.03 -2.04
CA ILE A 141 -3.85 8.94 -1.20
C ILE A 141 -4.57 7.64 -1.55
N TYR A 142 -3.82 6.65 -1.95
CA TYR A 142 -4.30 5.29 -2.18
C TYR A 142 -3.97 4.43 -0.96
N ASP A 143 -4.93 4.32 -0.06
CA ASP A 143 -4.85 3.42 1.09
C ASP A 143 -5.08 1.99 0.61
N THR A 144 -3.99 1.22 0.54
CA THR A 144 -4.03 -0.16 0.05
C THR A 144 -4.95 -1.04 0.86
N THR A 145 -5.07 -0.80 2.18
CA THR A 145 -5.95 -1.57 3.06
C THR A 145 -7.41 -1.34 2.71
N ARG A 146 -7.82 -0.08 2.57
CA ARG A 146 -9.19 0.30 2.21
C ARG A 146 -9.58 -0.25 0.84
N ILE A 147 -8.68 -0.14 -0.14
CA ILE A 147 -8.89 -0.67 -1.50
C ILE A 147 -9.04 -2.18 -1.47
N HIS A 148 -8.16 -2.88 -0.76
CA HIS A 148 -8.19 -4.33 -0.65
C HIS A 148 -9.46 -4.85 0.04
N VAL A 149 -9.88 -4.18 1.11
CA VAL A 149 -11.16 -4.51 1.79
C VAL A 149 -12.34 -4.31 0.84
N ALA A 150 -12.37 -3.22 0.06
CA ALA A 150 -13.42 -2.99 -0.93
C ALA A 150 -13.47 -4.12 -1.97
N ALA A 151 -12.33 -4.53 -2.52
CA ALA A 151 -12.26 -5.67 -3.45
C ALA A 151 -12.80 -6.97 -2.83
N GLY A 152 -12.50 -7.23 -1.56
CA GLY A 152 -13.05 -8.39 -0.84
C GLY A 152 -14.57 -8.31 -0.67
N VAL A 153 -15.10 -7.13 -0.40
CA VAL A 153 -16.54 -6.89 -0.32
C VAL A 153 -17.21 -7.10 -1.68
N ASP A 154 -16.64 -6.54 -2.74
CA ASP A 154 -17.14 -6.68 -4.10
C ASP A 154 -17.14 -8.15 -4.53
N TRP A 155 -16.09 -8.91 -4.21
CA TRP A 155 -16.06 -10.36 -4.41
C TRP A 155 -17.21 -11.09 -3.71
N ILE A 156 -17.48 -10.77 -2.44
CA ILE A 156 -18.54 -11.39 -1.65
C ILE A 156 -19.92 -11.07 -2.22
N LEU A 157 -20.11 -9.85 -2.73
CA LEU A 157 -21.38 -9.40 -3.30
C LEU A 157 -21.57 -9.82 -4.76
N GLY A 158 -20.56 -10.43 -5.40
CA GLY A 158 -20.59 -10.77 -6.82
C GLY A 158 -20.66 -9.54 -7.72
N ALA A 159 -20.07 -8.44 -7.29
CA ALA A 159 -19.91 -7.24 -8.10
C ALA A 159 -18.70 -7.46 -9.06
N ASP A 160 -19.00 -7.62 -10.35
CA ASP A 160 -18.02 -7.66 -11.44
C ASP A 160 -17.54 -6.25 -11.83
#